data_5190171fb63b882862e5a4b11b7eba6b
#
_entry.id   5190171fb63b882862e5a4b11b7eba6b
#
_cell.length_a   1.000
_cell.length_b   1.000
_cell.length_c   1.000
_cell.angle_alpha   90.00
_cell.angle_beta   90.00
_cell.angle_gamma   90.00
#
_symmetry.space_group_name_H-M   'P 1'
#
loop_
_entity.id
_entity.type
_entity.pdbx_description
1 polymer ?
#
loop_
_entity_poly.entity_id
_entity_poly.type
_entity_poly.pdbx_seq_one_letter_code
_entity_poly.pdbx_strand_id
1 'polypeptide(L)'
;IVDALKKKGIMDNTFFIFFSDNGTAGVPGSSSGPLRGHKFDEWDGGVHAPAVLYWKKAEKQYKNLSSQVTGFVDLVPTLKDLVGDHSRPKREYDGISILPVLNGKKTCIDRDFYLGHGAVVNKDYKLIRKGMKPGLDLKQDFLVDYKTDPYEKKNASAGNEKIVKALYEVALKYDTITPCIPEVPY
;
A
#
# COMPACT_ATOMS: atom_id res chain seq x y z
N ILE A 1 -5.37 -7.86 -24.31
CA ILE A 1 -4.51 -6.64 -24.29
C ILE A 1 -3.08 -7.05 -24.61
N VAL A 2 -2.43 -7.92 -23.82
CA VAL A 2 -1.03 -8.33 -23.96
C VAL A 2 -0.72 -8.84 -25.37
N ASP A 3 -1.57 -9.70 -25.94
CA ASP A 3 -1.40 -10.24 -27.29
C ASP A 3 -1.48 -9.14 -28.37
N ALA A 4 -2.34 -8.13 -28.15
CA ALA A 4 -2.42 -6.99 -29.06
C ALA A 4 -1.15 -6.13 -29.02
N LEU A 5 -0.57 -5.91 -27.84
CA LEU A 5 0.70 -5.19 -27.68
C LEU A 5 1.87 -5.95 -28.35
N LYS A 6 1.91 -7.28 -28.16
CA LYS A 6 2.90 -8.15 -28.81
C LYS A 6 2.77 -8.12 -30.34
N LYS A 7 1.55 -8.30 -30.87
CA LYS A 7 1.29 -8.25 -32.32
C LYS A 7 1.68 -6.90 -32.95
N LYS A 8 1.54 -5.81 -32.21
CA LYS A 8 1.96 -4.48 -32.65
C LYS A 8 3.44 -4.18 -32.43
N GLY A 9 4.20 -5.09 -31.84
CA GLY A 9 5.63 -4.88 -31.54
C GLY A 9 5.94 -3.80 -30.52
N ILE A 10 4.97 -3.35 -29.72
CA ILE A 10 5.14 -2.26 -28.76
C ILE A 10 5.23 -2.74 -27.31
N MET A 11 5.11 -4.05 -27.05
CA MET A 11 5.14 -4.59 -25.69
C MET A 11 6.44 -4.26 -24.94
N ASP A 12 7.58 -4.27 -25.61
CA ASP A 12 8.89 -3.99 -25.00
C ASP A 12 9.06 -2.52 -24.59
N ASN A 13 8.28 -1.63 -25.18
CA ASN A 13 8.23 -0.21 -24.80
C ASN A 13 6.97 0.14 -23.99
N THR A 14 6.33 -0.85 -23.37
CA THR A 14 5.13 -0.68 -22.57
C THR A 14 5.43 -0.98 -21.12
N PHE A 15 5.11 -0.04 -20.24
CA PHE A 15 4.98 -0.27 -18.81
C PHE A 15 3.56 -0.79 -18.56
N PHE A 16 3.46 -2.06 -18.23
CA PHE A 16 2.17 -2.72 -18.02
C PHE A 16 1.96 -2.96 -16.52
N ILE A 17 0.83 -2.52 -16.01
CA ILE A 17 0.42 -2.77 -14.63
C ILE A 17 -1.03 -3.26 -14.62
N PHE A 18 -1.29 -4.29 -13.84
CA PHE A 18 -2.63 -4.80 -13.54
C PHE A 18 -2.76 -4.93 -12.03
N PHE A 19 -3.82 -4.38 -11.46
CA PHE A 19 -4.05 -4.41 -10.01
C PHE A 19 -5.55 -4.39 -9.69
N SER A 20 -5.89 -4.85 -8.49
CA SER A 20 -7.21 -4.63 -7.91
C SER A 20 -7.24 -3.28 -7.20
N ASP A 21 -8.38 -2.61 -7.21
CA ASP A 21 -8.58 -1.31 -6.54
C ASP A 21 -8.61 -1.43 -5.01
N ASN A 22 -9.04 -2.57 -4.49
CA ASN A 22 -9.15 -2.87 -3.06
C ASN A 22 -9.10 -4.39 -2.83
N GLY A 23 -9.18 -4.81 -1.57
CA GLY A 23 -9.30 -6.21 -1.19
C GLY A 23 -10.67 -6.81 -1.55
N THR A 24 -10.88 -8.06 -1.14
CA THR A 24 -12.10 -8.81 -1.43
C THR A 24 -13.35 -8.10 -0.91
N ALA A 25 -14.49 -8.28 -1.60
CA ALA A 25 -15.74 -7.64 -1.21
C ALA A 25 -16.38 -8.20 0.09
N GLY A 26 -15.88 -9.32 0.61
CA GLY A 26 -16.43 -9.94 1.81
C GLY A 26 -17.82 -10.59 1.62
N VAL A 27 -18.21 -10.84 0.37
CA VAL A 27 -19.48 -11.49 0.02
C VAL A 27 -19.27 -12.96 -0.34
N PRO A 28 -20.33 -13.81 -0.36
CA PRO A 28 -20.22 -15.20 -0.78
C PRO A 28 -19.51 -15.34 -2.14
N GLY A 29 -18.54 -16.24 -2.22
CA GLY A 29 -17.74 -16.47 -3.41
C GLY A 29 -16.50 -15.58 -3.54
N SER A 30 -16.32 -14.56 -2.69
CA SER A 30 -15.09 -13.79 -2.59
C SER A 30 -14.20 -14.31 -1.45
N SER A 31 -12.89 -14.18 -1.60
CA SER A 31 -11.92 -14.63 -0.59
C SER A 31 -10.67 -13.75 -0.58
N SER A 32 -10.24 -13.33 0.59
CA SER A 32 -8.92 -12.74 0.83
C SER A 32 -7.85 -13.79 1.14
N GLY A 33 -8.17 -15.07 0.93
CA GLY A 33 -7.25 -16.16 1.30
C GLY A 33 -7.01 -16.17 2.81
N PRO A 34 -5.73 -16.24 3.25
CA PRO A 34 -5.40 -16.24 4.66
C PRO A 34 -5.40 -14.84 5.30
N LEU A 35 -5.53 -13.76 4.52
CA LEU A 35 -5.45 -12.39 5.00
C LEU A 35 -6.71 -12.03 5.80
N ARG A 36 -6.51 -11.29 6.87
CA ARG A 36 -7.60 -10.83 7.73
C ARG A 36 -8.40 -9.71 7.07
N GLY A 37 -9.73 -9.70 7.27
CA GLY A 37 -10.61 -8.63 6.82
C GLY A 37 -10.95 -8.69 5.34
N HIS A 38 -11.57 -7.62 4.87
CA HIS A 38 -12.09 -7.46 3.51
C HIS A 38 -12.18 -5.97 3.15
N LYS A 39 -12.67 -5.66 1.97
CA LYS A 39 -12.93 -4.28 1.53
C LYS A 39 -13.57 -3.46 2.66
N PHE A 40 -13.12 -2.23 2.82
CA PHE A 40 -13.40 -1.29 3.91
C PHE A 40 -12.61 -1.53 5.21
N ASP A 41 -11.85 -2.62 5.34
CA ASP A 41 -10.99 -2.83 6.50
C ASP A 41 -9.57 -2.33 6.24
N GLU A 42 -8.88 -1.87 7.30
CA GLU A 42 -7.44 -1.57 7.28
C GLU A 42 -6.58 -2.82 7.51
N TRP A 43 -7.22 -3.98 7.70
CA TRP A 43 -6.56 -5.28 7.67
C TRP A 43 -6.09 -5.61 6.25
N ASP A 44 -5.09 -6.47 6.13
CA ASP A 44 -4.51 -6.80 4.82
C ASP A 44 -5.52 -7.37 3.82
N GLY A 45 -6.55 -8.06 4.27
CA GLY A 45 -7.63 -8.52 3.39
C GLY A 45 -8.41 -7.39 2.72
N GLY A 46 -8.38 -6.18 3.29
CA GLY A 46 -9.01 -5.00 2.71
C GLY A 46 -8.07 -4.12 1.88
N VAL A 47 -6.81 -4.00 2.29
CA VAL A 47 -5.88 -3.02 1.71
C VAL A 47 -4.73 -3.63 0.92
N HIS A 48 -4.36 -4.88 1.17
CA HIS A 48 -3.29 -5.56 0.43
C HIS A 48 -3.81 -6.12 -0.90
N ALA A 49 -4.13 -5.21 -1.81
CA ALA A 49 -4.66 -5.55 -3.12
C ALA A 49 -3.57 -6.19 -4.02
N PRO A 50 -3.90 -7.27 -4.77
CA PRO A 50 -2.95 -7.88 -5.66
C PRO A 50 -2.58 -6.94 -6.80
N ALA A 51 -1.29 -6.88 -7.12
CA ALA A 51 -0.77 -6.11 -8.24
C ALA A 51 0.29 -6.91 -9.02
N VAL A 52 0.24 -6.80 -10.33
CA VAL A 52 1.22 -7.39 -11.24
C VAL A 52 1.76 -6.31 -12.14
N LEU A 53 3.08 -6.23 -12.21
CA LEU A 53 3.77 -5.27 -13.04
C LEU A 53 4.68 -5.99 -14.03
N TYR A 54 4.63 -5.58 -15.30
CA TYR A 54 5.57 -5.99 -16.32
C TYR A 54 6.23 -4.77 -16.94
N TRP A 55 7.55 -4.77 -16.99
CA TRP A 55 8.36 -3.76 -17.63
C TRP A 55 9.64 -4.38 -18.18
N LYS A 56 9.81 -4.37 -19.49
CA LYS A 56 10.92 -5.03 -20.17
C LYS A 56 12.29 -4.59 -19.64
N LYS A 57 12.44 -3.30 -19.34
CA LYS A 57 13.68 -2.75 -18.81
C LYS A 57 14.03 -3.24 -17.39
N ALA A 58 13.05 -3.74 -16.65
CA ALA A 58 13.24 -4.32 -15.31
C ALA A 58 13.39 -5.85 -15.33
N GLU A 59 13.17 -6.51 -16.47
CA GLU A 59 13.09 -7.99 -16.61
C GLU A 59 14.33 -8.73 -16.07
N LYS A 60 15.50 -8.12 -16.14
CA LYS A 60 16.76 -8.74 -15.66
C LYS A 60 16.91 -8.71 -14.14
N GLN A 61 16.07 -7.98 -13.42
CA GLN A 61 16.34 -7.60 -12.04
C GLN A 61 15.36 -8.19 -11.04
N TYR A 62 14.13 -8.50 -11.44
CA TYR A 62 13.13 -9.03 -10.53
C TYR A 62 12.42 -10.25 -11.08
N LYS A 63 12.70 -11.38 -10.45
CA LYS A 63 11.88 -12.59 -10.58
C LYS A 63 10.87 -12.73 -9.44
N ASN A 64 10.95 -11.92 -8.39
CA ASN A 64 10.17 -12.06 -7.17
C ASN A 64 9.67 -10.73 -6.63
N LEU A 65 8.68 -10.86 -5.78
CA LEU A 65 8.01 -9.78 -5.07
C LEU A 65 8.98 -8.96 -4.22
N SER A 66 8.86 -7.67 -4.31
CA SER A 66 9.51 -6.75 -3.40
C SER A 66 8.68 -6.63 -2.12
N SER A 67 9.35 -6.50 -0.97
CA SER A 67 8.71 -6.09 0.30
C SER A 67 8.42 -4.58 0.35
N GLN A 68 8.47 -3.90 -0.79
CA GLN A 68 8.18 -2.48 -0.89
C GLN A 68 6.72 -2.19 -0.57
N VAL A 69 6.47 -1.45 0.50
CA VAL A 69 5.15 -0.88 0.74
C VAL A 69 4.87 0.19 -0.32
N THR A 70 3.79 0.01 -1.06
CA THR A 70 3.38 0.89 -2.16
C THR A 70 1.87 1.02 -2.22
N GLY A 71 1.39 2.12 -2.78
CA GLY A 71 -0.03 2.38 -2.99
C GLY A 71 -0.29 3.18 -4.26
N PHE A 72 -1.55 3.48 -4.56
CA PHE A 72 -1.95 4.23 -5.75
C PHE A 72 -1.31 5.60 -5.85
N VAL A 73 -1.05 6.25 -4.72
CA VAL A 73 -0.40 7.56 -4.65
C VAL A 73 1.02 7.55 -5.23
N ASP A 74 1.66 6.37 -5.32
CA ASP A 74 3.02 6.20 -5.84
C ASP A 74 3.06 6.08 -7.37
N LEU A 75 1.91 5.84 -8.02
CA LEU A 75 1.87 5.66 -9.48
C LEU A 75 2.31 6.91 -10.22
N VAL A 76 1.76 8.08 -9.87
CA VAL A 76 2.07 9.33 -10.56
C VAL A 76 3.55 9.70 -10.44
N PRO A 77 4.16 9.79 -9.24
CA PRO A 77 5.59 10.09 -9.13
C PRO A 77 6.48 9.04 -9.80
N THR A 78 6.08 7.76 -9.78
CA THR A 78 6.83 6.70 -10.46
C THR A 78 6.79 6.83 -11.98
N LEU A 79 5.61 7.07 -12.56
CA LEU A 79 5.45 7.26 -13.99
C LEU A 79 6.16 8.51 -14.48
N LYS A 80 6.11 9.58 -13.70
CA LYS A 80 6.81 10.82 -13.98
C LYS A 80 8.33 10.60 -14.10
N ASP A 81 8.92 9.93 -13.12
CA ASP A 81 10.33 9.55 -13.17
C ASP A 81 10.64 8.59 -14.33
N LEU A 82 9.73 7.66 -14.62
CA LEU A 82 9.88 6.69 -15.70
C LEU A 82 10.00 7.36 -17.08
N VAL A 83 9.24 8.43 -17.29
CA VAL A 83 9.27 9.19 -18.56
C VAL A 83 10.31 10.31 -18.56
N GLY A 84 11.05 10.51 -17.46
CA GLY A 84 12.07 11.54 -17.33
C GLY A 84 11.52 12.96 -17.20
N ASP A 85 10.28 13.09 -16.71
CA ASP A 85 9.71 14.41 -16.43
C ASP A 85 10.14 14.88 -15.04
N HIS A 86 11.08 15.81 -14.99
CA HIS A 86 11.59 16.43 -13.77
C HIS A 86 10.92 17.77 -13.44
N SER A 87 9.80 18.09 -14.09
CA SER A 87 9.03 19.32 -13.78
C SER A 87 8.51 19.27 -12.32
N ARG A 88 8.51 20.43 -11.67
CA ARG A 88 8.01 20.51 -10.30
C ARG A 88 6.48 20.44 -10.30
N PRO A 89 5.87 19.54 -9.51
CA PRO A 89 4.41 19.49 -9.42
C PRO A 89 3.89 20.77 -8.74
N LYS A 90 2.65 21.17 -9.06
CA LYS A 90 1.99 22.32 -8.40
C LYS A 90 1.74 22.06 -6.90
N ARG A 91 1.59 20.81 -6.51
CA ARG A 91 1.49 20.33 -5.11
C ARG A 91 2.43 19.15 -4.95
N GLU A 92 3.00 19.01 -3.76
CA GLU A 92 3.75 17.81 -3.44
C GLU A 92 2.87 16.57 -3.55
N TYR A 93 3.46 15.46 -3.96
CA TYR A 93 2.77 14.17 -4.00
C TYR A 93 2.72 13.56 -2.61
N ASP A 94 1.62 12.93 -2.26
CA ASP A 94 1.52 12.09 -1.05
C ASP A 94 2.35 10.80 -1.20
N GLY A 95 2.55 10.38 -2.44
CA GLY A 95 3.33 9.20 -2.80
C GLY A 95 4.79 9.51 -3.13
N ILE A 96 5.56 8.46 -3.29
CA ILE A 96 6.97 8.49 -3.67
C ILE A 96 7.18 7.70 -4.97
N SER A 97 8.23 8.02 -5.72
CA SER A 97 8.62 7.19 -6.85
C SER A 97 9.26 5.89 -6.36
N ILE A 98 8.71 4.75 -6.79
CA ILE A 98 9.29 3.42 -6.56
C ILE A 98 10.17 2.97 -7.73
N LEU A 99 10.44 3.82 -8.71
CA LEU A 99 11.30 3.51 -9.85
C LEU A 99 12.68 2.99 -9.43
N PRO A 100 13.35 3.49 -8.36
CA PRO A 100 14.61 2.92 -7.88
C PRO A 100 14.51 1.46 -7.45
N VAL A 101 13.34 1.03 -6.98
CA VAL A 101 13.07 -0.37 -6.65
C VAL A 101 12.80 -1.15 -7.94
N LEU A 102 11.97 -0.63 -8.84
CA LEU A 102 11.60 -1.29 -10.10
C LEU A 102 12.79 -1.49 -11.05
N ASN A 103 13.80 -0.65 -10.99
CA ASN A 103 15.02 -0.78 -11.81
C ASN A 103 16.21 -1.41 -11.08
N GLY A 104 15.99 -1.94 -9.86
CA GLY A 104 16.98 -2.66 -9.08
C GLY A 104 18.09 -1.83 -8.43
N LYS A 105 17.97 -0.52 -8.47
CA LYS A 105 18.93 0.37 -7.77
C LYS A 105 18.77 0.29 -6.25
N LYS A 106 17.55 -0.06 -5.78
CA LYS A 106 17.25 -0.29 -4.35
C LYS A 106 16.46 -1.57 -4.19
N THR A 107 16.65 -2.26 -3.08
CA THR A 107 15.82 -3.42 -2.69
C THR A 107 14.49 -2.98 -2.10
N CYS A 108 14.51 -1.88 -1.36
CA CYS A 108 13.35 -1.28 -0.71
C CYS A 108 13.63 0.20 -0.44
N ILE A 109 12.57 0.99 -0.32
CA ILE A 109 12.57 2.35 0.20
C ILE A 109 11.79 2.30 1.51
N ASP A 110 12.47 2.57 2.62
CA ASP A 110 11.82 2.60 3.93
C ASP A 110 10.84 3.76 4.00
N ARG A 111 9.61 3.47 4.41
CA ARG A 111 8.57 4.47 4.60
C ARG A 111 7.49 3.96 5.56
N ASP A 112 6.86 4.90 6.22
CA ASP A 112 5.58 4.69 6.89
C ASP A 112 4.47 5.18 5.96
N PHE A 113 3.49 4.34 5.69
CA PHE A 113 2.42 4.60 4.74
C PHE A 113 1.09 4.67 5.50
N TYR A 114 0.40 5.81 5.39
CA TYR A 114 -0.91 5.98 5.99
C TYR A 114 -1.99 5.33 5.13
N LEU A 115 -2.76 4.43 5.73
CA LEU A 115 -3.82 3.67 5.05
C LEU A 115 -5.20 4.33 5.15
N GLY A 116 -5.42 5.19 6.12
CA GLY A 116 -6.71 5.75 6.50
C GLY A 116 -7.10 5.35 7.92
N HIS A 117 -8.11 6.02 8.49
CA HIS A 117 -8.69 5.73 9.81
C HIS A 117 -7.63 5.45 10.89
N GLY A 118 -6.55 6.24 10.91
CA GLY A 118 -5.48 6.10 11.87
C GLY A 118 -4.58 4.87 11.70
N ALA A 119 -4.70 4.15 10.61
CA ALA A 119 -3.83 3.00 10.33
C ALA A 119 -2.57 3.43 9.55
N VAL A 120 -1.42 2.91 9.98
CA VAL A 120 -0.10 3.15 9.35
C VAL A 120 0.61 1.82 9.18
N VAL A 121 1.20 1.62 8.00
CA VAL A 121 1.97 0.41 7.67
C VAL A 121 3.37 0.75 7.17
N ASN A 122 4.34 -0.05 7.56
CA ASN A 122 5.65 -0.11 6.92
C ASN A 122 6.01 -1.58 6.61
N LYS A 123 7.23 -1.85 6.17
CA LYS A 123 7.65 -3.19 5.77
C LYS A 123 7.63 -4.22 6.90
N ASP A 124 7.75 -3.76 8.16
CA ASP A 124 7.91 -4.62 9.32
C ASP A 124 6.66 -4.65 10.21
N TYR A 125 5.92 -3.53 10.27
CA TYR A 125 4.82 -3.33 11.20
C TYR A 125 3.60 -2.64 10.58
N LYS A 126 2.42 -2.91 11.17
CA LYS A 126 1.21 -2.11 10.95
C LYS A 126 0.61 -1.73 12.30
N LEU A 127 0.31 -0.45 12.47
CA LEU A 127 -0.48 0.05 13.58
C LEU A 127 -1.90 0.34 13.10
N ILE A 128 -2.91 -0.14 13.83
CA ILE A 128 -4.31 0.25 13.68
C ILE A 128 -4.75 0.89 15.00
N ARG A 129 -5.10 2.17 14.96
CA ARG A 129 -5.47 2.93 16.16
C ARG A 129 -6.89 2.60 16.60
N LYS A 130 -7.07 2.47 17.92
CA LYS A 130 -8.37 2.28 18.54
C LYS A 130 -9.29 3.48 18.28
N GLY A 131 -10.55 3.22 18.00
CA GLY A 131 -11.60 4.23 17.92
C GLY A 131 -11.58 5.12 16.68
N MET A 132 -10.63 4.94 15.77
CA MET A 132 -10.52 5.76 14.56
C MET A 132 -11.42 5.26 13.44
N LYS A 133 -11.72 3.97 13.40
CA LYS A 133 -12.58 3.39 12.38
C LYS A 133 -13.96 3.04 12.94
N PRO A 134 -15.06 3.55 12.36
CA PRO A 134 -16.41 3.11 12.70
C PRO A 134 -16.60 1.62 12.46
N GLY A 135 -17.22 0.92 13.41
CA GLY A 135 -17.49 -0.51 13.30
C GLY A 135 -16.33 -1.45 13.65
N LEU A 136 -15.13 -0.93 13.87
CA LEU A 136 -13.99 -1.71 14.36
C LEU A 136 -13.82 -1.50 15.88
N ASP A 137 -14.29 -2.47 16.67
CA ASP A 137 -14.18 -2.41 18.14
C ASP A 137 -12.86 -3.00 18.62
N LEU A 138 -11.82 -2.17 18.67
CA LEU A 138 -10.54 -2.51 19.28
C LEU A 138 -10.53 -2.07 20.76
N LYS A 139 -10.14 -2.97 21.66
CA LYS A 139 -9.96 -2.65 23.10
C LYS A 139 -8.80 -1.67 23.34
N GLN A 140 -7.78 -1.73 22.50
CA GLN A 140 -6.57 -0.89 22.50
C GLN A 140 -6.01 -0.80 21.09
N ASP A 141 -5.01 0.04 20.87
CA ASP A 141 -4.27 0.09 19.61
C ASP A 141 -3.72 -1.31 19.27
N PHE A 142 -3.78 -1.67 18.01
CA PHE A 142 -3.37 -2.98 17.52
C PHE A 142 -2.11 -2.85 16.67
N LEU A 143 -1.01 -3.44 17.14
CA LEU A 143 0.23 -3.53 16.40
C LEU A 143 0.36 -4.93 15.79
N VAL A 144 0.56 -4.97 14.49
CA VAL A 144 0.98 -6.18 13.77
C VAL A 144 2.49 -6.18 13.65
N ASP A 145 3.13 -7.30 13.94
CA ASP A 145 4.51 -7.60 13.60
C ASP A 145 4.53 -8.62 12.46
N TYR A 146 4.77 -8.18 11.24
CA TYR A 146 4.70 -9.03 10.05
C TYR A 146 5.73 -10.16 10.03
N LYS A 147 6.82 -10.02 10.78
CA LYS A 147 7.83 -11.05 10.89
C LYS A 147 7.32 -12.30 11.63
N THR A 148 6.47 -12.09 12.62
CA THR A 148 5.98 -13.17 13.50
C THR A 148 4.51 -13.50 13.25
N ASP A 149 3.73 -12.57 12.74
CA ASP A 149 2.30 -12.71 12.47
C ASP A 149 1.85 -12.04 11.16
N PRO A 150 2.19 -12.63 10.00
CA PRO A 150 1.81 -12.07 8.69
C PRO A 150 0.31 -12.10 8.39
N TYR A 151 -0.50 -12.66 9.28
CA TYR A 151 -1.96 -12.77 9.15
C TYR A 151 -2.74 -11.95 10.18
N GLU A 152 -2.07 -11.07 10.90
CA GLU A 152 -2.70 -10.08 11.78
C GLU A 152 -3.60 -10.66 12.88
N LYS A 153 -3.22 -11.82 13.44
CA LYS A 153 -4.00 -12.54 14.45
C LYS A 153 -3.74 -12.07 15.87
N LYS A 154 -2.55 -11.54 16.14
CA LYS A 154 -2.06 -11.22 17.48
C LYS A 154 -1.70 -9.75 17.58
N ASN A 155 -2.11 -9.12 18.67
CA ASN A 155 -1.67 -7.77 18.98
C ASN A 155 -0.28 -7.80 19.64
N ALA A 156 0.70 -7.23 18.97
CA ALA A 156 2.08 -7.13 19.43
C ALA A 156 2.40 -5.79 20.12
N SER A 157 1.40 -4.99 20.51
CA SER A 157 1.64 -3.68 21.12
C SER A 157 2.34 -3.76 22.47
N ALA A 158 2.04 -4.79 23.28
CA ALA A 158 2.73 -5.03 24.53
C ALA A 158 4.20 -5.41 24.30
N GLY A 159 5.11 -4.66 24.93
CA GLY A 159 6.55 -4.83 24.75
C GLY A 159 7.14 -4.11 23.52
N ASN A 160 6.29 -3.44 22.70
CA ASN A 160 6.69 -2.68 21.52
C ASN A 160 6.22 -1.21 21.57
N GLU A 161 6.14 -0.63 22.76
CA GLU A 161 5.57 0.71 23.01
C GLU A 161 6.28 1.80 22.20
N LYS A 162 7.58 1.66 21.97
CA LYS A 162 8.36 2.62 21.15
C LYS A 162 7.91 2.60 19.69
N ILE A 163 7.63 1.41 19.15
CA ILE A 163 7.17 1.24 17.76
C ILE A 163 5.75 1.79 17.63
N VAL A 164 4.87 1.42 18.58
CA VAL A 164 3.49 1.95 18.64
C VAL A 164 3.53 3.47 18.63
N LYS A 165 4.32 4.09 19.51
CA LYS A 165 4.44 5.54 19.60
C LYS A 165 4.93 6.17 18.30
N ALA A 166 5.96 5.60 17.67
CA ALA A 166 6.51 6.12 16.42
C ALA A 166 5.45 6.12 15.29
N LEU A 167 4.75 5.00 15.10
CA LEU A 167 3.71 4.88 14.08
C LEU A 167 2.47 5.73 14.42
N TYR A 168 2.15 5.87 15.71
CA TYR A 168 1.09 6.74 16.18
C TYR A 168 1.37 8.21 15.83
N GLU A 169 2.59 8.68 16.03
CA GLU A 169 3.01 10.03 15.65
C GLU A 169 2.92 10.29 14.15
N VAL A 170 3.17 9.27 13.33
CA VAL A 170 2.92 9.37 11.89
C VAL A 170 1.43 9.54 11.61
N ALA A 171 0.56 8.72 12.23
CA ALA A 171 -0.88 8.80 12.04
C ALA A 171 -1.45 10.17 12.46
N LEU A 172 -0.95 10.76 13.54
CA LEU A 172 -1.41 12.08 14.03
C LEU A 172 -1.29 13.20 12.99
N LYS A 173 -0.33 13.10 12.07
CA LYS A 173 -0.16 14.11 11.00
C LYS A 173 -1.38 14.18 10.08
N TYR A 174 -2.16 13.11 10.01
CA TYR A 174 -3.34 12.99 9.15
C TYR A 174 -4.65 13.30 9.88
N ASP A 175 -4.66 13.35 11.22
CA ASP A 175 -5.87 13.61 12.02
C ASP A 175 -6.46 15.01 11.78
N THR A 176 -5.64 15.96 11.32
CA THR A 176 -6.07 17.33 11.01
C THR A 176 -6.52 17.52 9.57
N ILE A 177 -6.39 16.49 8.73
CA ILE A 177 -6.79 16.56 7.33
C ILE A 177 -8.30 16.31 7.26
N THR A 178 -9.04 17.36 6.90
CA THR A 178 -10.48 17.27 6.67
C THR A 178 -10.74 17.08 5.18
N PRO A 179 -11.52 16.09 4.76
CA PRO A 179 -11.94 15.94 3.36
C PRO A 179 -12.61 17.21 2.84
N CYS A 180 -12.28 17.62 1.62
CA CYS A 180 -12.92 18.79 0.98
C CYS A 180 -14.40 18.56 0.70
N ILE A 181 -14.82 17.30 0.60
CA ILE A 181 -16.21 16.88 0.39
C ILE A 181 -16.62 16.08 1.63
N PRO A 182 -17.70 16.46 2.32
CA PRO A 182 -18.23 15.64 3.42
C PRO A 182 -18.49 14.22 2.93
N GLU A 183 -18.17 13.24 3.75
CA GLU A 183 -18.49 11.84 3.46
C GLU A 183 -20.00 11.74 3.25
N VAL A 184 -20.41 11.37 2.04
CA VAL A 184 -21.79 10.99 1.78
C VAL A 184 -21.95 9.57 2.32
N PRO A 185 -22.82 9.34 3.31
CA PRO A 185 -23.04 7.98 3.79
C PRO A 185 -23.54 7.12 2.61
N TYR A 186 -22.88 6.00 2.38
CA TYR A 186 -23.31 5.01 1.40
C TYR A 186 -24.48 4.20 1.93
#